data_75b97de1918958e13f4f0c3817c51fec
#
_entry.id   75b97de1918958e13f4f0c3817c51fec
#
_cell.length_a   1.000
_cell.length_b   1.000
_cell.length_c   1.000
_cell.angle_alpha   90.00
_cell.angle_beta   90.00
_cell.angle_gamma   90.00
#
_symmetry.space_group_name_H-M   'P 1'
#
loop_
_entity.id
_entity.type
_entity.pdbx_description
1 polymer ?
#
loop_
_entity_poly.entity_id
_entity_poly.type
_entity_poly.pdbx_seq_one_letter_code
_entity_poly.pdbx_strand_id
1 'polypeptide(L)'
;MAVTVAKKLNPYFEIIGLLYDSVRPEPGEAETWKMSARNRGLNPEEINRKIGPVIRKYHAAFQKYRTGREMEDFDFFFMHEEPEFVLFFQSICGEHPEWFEKELKEEQKGEIQLAFLQGFSEEEKITEPPNLEKMIRILERAGYSGGLGWKFLLFLQEPVKKLQNLSRILKANFPAFEKAKEAVEKQLEKLMEEFQKGMEKDHLITKISGDVTAFPALVCPGAEVISSNPESTTAYIGLFVRDIYKMLEKSRNNRKYLLPVLKALSDSSKFEILQSLRISPKYNLEIAEELKLSPPTVSHHMSVLLGNGLVDVEKREGKVYYTLSKERLREMVDELEKT
;
A
#
# COMPACT_ATOMS: atom_id res chain seq x y z
N MET A 1 9.50 11.80 18.12
CA MET A 1 8.94 11.50 16.77
C MET A 1 9.60 12.44 15.78
N ALA A 2 10.48 11.93 14.94
CA ALA A 2 11.05 12.69 13.84
C ALA A 2 10.38 12.24 12.54
N VAL A 3 9.91 13.19 11.74
CA VAL A 3 9.39 12.93 10.40
C VAL A 3 10.44 13.36 9.39
N THR A 4 11.01 12.40 8.69
CA THR A 4 11.92 12.67 7.57
C THR A 4 11.13 12.63 6.27
N VAL A 5 11.17 13.71 5.50
CA VAL A 5 10.46 13.81 4.22
C VAL A 5 11.44 13.66 3.07
N ALA A 6 11.28 12.62 2.27
CA ALA A 6 12.10 12.40 1.10
C ALA A 6 11.82 13.46 0.02
N LYS A 7 12.91 13.96 -0.60
CA LYS A 7 12.86 15.02 -1.61
C LYS A 7 12.69 14.50 -3.05
N LYS A 8 12.66 13.19 -3.23
CA LYS A 8 12.58 12.54 -4.55
C LYS A 8 11.69 11.31 -4.46
N LEU A 9 11.09 10.93 -5.58
CA LEU A 9 10.45 9.62 -5.73
C LEU A 9 11.48 8.52 -5.52
N ASN A 10 11.06 7.41 -4.89
CA ASN A 10 11.90 6.21 -4.79
C ASN A 10 11.82 5.45 -6.12
N PRO A 11 12.91 5.35 -6.91
CA PRO A 11 12.86 4.75 -8.23
C PRO A 11 12.47 3.27 -8.19
N TYR A 12 12.90 2.53 -7.19
CA TYR A 12 12.56 1.10 -7.07
C TYR A 12 11.06 0.91 -6.82
N PHE A 13 10.50 1.66 -5.88
CA PHE A 13 9.06 1.65 -5.58
C PHE A 13 8.22 2.00 -6.82
N GLU A 14 8.59 3.07 -7.50
CA GLU A 14 7.87 3.55 -8.70
C GLU A 14 7.96 2.52 -9.84
N ILE A 15 9.17 2.01 -10.14
CA ILE A 15 9.37 1.09 -11.24
C ILE A 15 8.65 -0.24 -11.01
N ILE A 16 8.62 -0.77 -9.79
CA ILE A 16 7.87 -2.00 -9.48
C ILE A 16 6.39 -1.82 -9.85
N GLY A 17 5.76 -0.75 -9.40
CA GLY A 17 4.36 -0.49 -9.72
C GLY A 17 4.13 -0.24 -11.21
N LEU A 18 4.99 0.57 -11.86
CA LEU A 18 4.91 0.84 -13.29
C LEU A 18 5.09 -0.41 -14.16
N LEU A 19 5.99 -1.32 -13.79
CA LEU A 19 6.15 -2.59 -14.48
C LEU A 19 4.92 -3.47 -14.31
N TYR A 20 4.41 -3.55 -13.07
CA TYR A 20 3.21 -4.32 -12.77
C TYR A 20 2.00 -3.85 -13.59
N ASP A 21 1.80 -2.54 -13.70
CA ASP A 21 0.70 -1.97 -14.48
C ASP A 21 0.92 -2.14 -16.01
N SER A 22 2.17 -2.07 -16.47
CA SER A 22 2.50 -2.11 -17.89
C SER A 22 2.27 -3.44 -18.57
N VAL A 23 2.11 -4.53 -17.83
CA VAL A 23 1.86 -5.87 -18.41
C VAL A 23 0.37 -6.24 -18.44
N ARG A 24 -0.50 -5.36 -17.94
CA ARG A 24 -1.95 -5.55 -17.98
C ARG A 24 -2.54 -5.08 -19.31
N PRO A 25 -3.58 -5.77 -19.81
CA PRO A 25 -4.22 -5.43 -21.10
C PRO A 25 -4.94 -4.07 -21.06
N GLU A 26 -5.45 -3.68 -19.91
CA GLU A 26 -5.94 -2.32 -19.65
C GLU A 26 -5.00 -1.71 -18.61
N PRO A 27 -4.56 -0.46 -18.75
CA PRO A 27 -3.84 0.19 -17.68
C PRO A 27 -4.72 0.18 -16.44
N GLY A 28 -4.40 -0.71 -15.51
CA GLY A 28 -5.20 -0.97 -14.29
C GLY A 28 -5.48 0.25 -13.42
N GLU A 29 -4.69 1.28 -13.66
CA GLU A 29 -4.80 2.63 -13.23
C GLU A 29 -6.19 3.23 -13.24
N ALA A 30 -6.77 3.24 -14.40
CA ALA A 30 -8.06 3.89 -14.60
C ALA A 30 -9.16 3.18 -13.78
N GLU A 31 -9.06 1.89 -13.57
CA GLU A 31 -10.06 1.11 -12.84
C GLU A 31 -9.76 1.01 -11.34
N THR A 32 -8.50 0.78 -10.94
CA THR A 32 -8.15 0.61 -9.53
C THR A 32 -8.41 1.87 -8.72
N TRP A 33 -7.96 3.03 -9.19
CA TRP A 33 -8.22 4.28 -8.48
C TRP A 33 -9.65 4.81 -8.68
N LYS A 34 -10.32 4.52 -9.83
CA LYS A 34 -11.75 4.77 -9.99
C LYS A 34 -12.58 3.92 -9.03
N MET A 35 -12.22 2.66 -8.85
CA MET A 35 -12.89 1.78 -7.90
C MET A 35 -12.63 2.23 -6.46
N SER A 36 -11.40 2.58 -6.12
CA SER A 36 -11.06 3.18 -4.83
C SER A 36 -11.84 4.47 -4.57
N ALA A 37 -11.99 5.31 -5.58
CA ALA A 37 -12.78 6.52 -5.49
C ALA A 37 -14.27 6.23 -5.24
N ARG A 38 -14.84 5.28 -5.99
CA ARG A 38 -16.24 4.84 -5.81
C ARG A 38 -16.47 4.28 -4.41
N ASN A 39 -15.54 3.46 -3.92
CA ASN A 39 -15.61 2.88 -2.57
C ASN A 39 -15.55 3.95 -1.47
N ARG A 40 -14.90 5.08 -1.74
CA ARG A 40 -14.85 6.25 -0.86
C ARG A 40 -15.97 7.28 -1.10
N GLY A 41 -16.96 6.98 -1.94
CA GLY A 41 -18.08 7.88 -2.26
C GLY A 41 -17.71 9.08 -3.13
N LEU A 42 -16.53 9.08 -3.74
CA LEU A 42 -16.10 10.14 -4.65
C LEU A 42 -16.61 9.93 -6.07
N ASN A 43 -16.76 11.03 -6.80
CA ASN A 43 -17.10 10.97 -8.22
C ASN A 43 -15.86 10.58 -9.04
N PRO A 44 -15.85 9.37 -9.70
CA PRO A 44 -14.70 8.92 -10.47
C PRO A 44 -14.32 9.86 -11.62
N GLU A 45 -15.29 10.57 -12.21
CA GLU A 45 -15.05 11.51 -13.30
C GLU A 45 -14.30 12.75 -12.83
N GLU A 46 -14.60 13.24 -11.63
CA GLU A 46 -13.92 14.39 -11.03
C GLU A 46 -12.45 14.06 -10.73
N ILE A 47 -12.21 12.89 -10.15
CA ILE A 47 -10.86 12.39 -9.89
C ILE A 47 -10.13 12.18 -11.20
N ASN A 48 -10.74 11.51 -12.18
CA ASN A 48 -10.13 11.28 -13.49
C ASN A 48 -9.71 12.60 -14.16
N ARG A 49 -10.54 13.63 -14.08
CA ARG A 49 -10.21 14.94 -14.64
C ARG A 49 -8.99 15.57 -13.98
N LYS A 50 -8.80 15.36 -12.67
CA LYS A 50 -7.69 15.97 -11.92
C LYS A 50 -6.41 15.16 -11.98
N ILE A 51 -6.49 13.86 -11.77
CA ILE A 51 -5.34 12.95 -11.61
C ILE A 51 -4.97 12.30 -12.95
N GLY A 52 -5.96 11.85 -13.70
CA GLY A 52 -5.80 11.03 -14.90
C GLY A 52 -4.84 11.59 -15.95
N PRO A 53 -4.85 12.90 -16.29
CA PRO A 53 -3.93 13.41 -17.31
C PRO A 53 -2.45 13.24 -16.96
N VAL A 54 -2.07 13.46 -15.69
CA VAL A 54 -0.68 13.31 -15.23
C VAL A 54 -0.28 11.84 -15.23
N ILE A 55 -1.13 11.00 -14.63
CA ILE A 55 -0.84 9.58 -14.47
C ILE A 55 -0.75 8.87 -15.82
N ARG A 56 -1.74 9.07 -16.72
CA ARG A 56 -1.68 8.48 -18.07
C ARG A 56 -0.44 8.88 -18.85
N LYS A 57 -0.02 10.15 -18.76
CA LYS A 57 1.19 10.62 -19.42
C LYS A 57 2.46 9.97 -18.83
N TYR A 58 2.50 9.83 -17.51
CA TYR A 58 3.59 9.19 -16.78
C TYR A 58 3.73 7.72 -17.18
N HIS A 59 2.65 6.95 -17.13
CA HIS A 59 2.64 5.53 -17.50
C HIS A 59 2.89 5.31 -18.98
N ALA A 60 2.27 6.10 -19.88
CA ALA A 60 2.51 5.98 -21.32
C ALA A 60 3.97 6.24 -21.69
N ALA A 61 4.62 7.22 -21.06
CA ALA A 61 6.03 7.48 -21.26
C ALA A 61 6.89 6.32 -20.75
N PHE A 62 6.61 5.79 -19.57
CA PHE A 62 7.32 4.61 -19.06
C PHE A 62 7.15 3.40 -19.99
N GLN A 63 5.91 3.09 -20.37
CA GLN A 63 5.60 1.93 -21.21
C GLN A 63 6.31 1.98 -22.56
N LYS A 64 6.51 3.17 -23.12
CA LYS A 64 7.22 3.36 -24.39
C LYS A 64 8.70 2.96 -24.32
N TYR A 65 9.34 3.13 -23.17
CA TYR A 65 10.78 2.94 -23.01
C TYR A 65 11.15 1.78 -22.08
N ARG A 66 10.15 1.10 -21.48
CA ARG A 66 10.40 -0.04 -20.61
C ARG A 66 11.09 -1.19 -21.34
N THR A 67 11.85 -1.97 -20.59
CA THR A 67 12.59 -3.14 -21.10
C THR A 67 12.57 -4.28 -20.07
N GLY A 68 13.23 -5.39 -20.37
CA GLY A 68 13.50 -6.45 -19.42
C GLY A 68 12.45 -7.53 -19.31
N ARG A 69 11.42 -7.56 -20.21
CA ARG A 69 10.40 -8.62 -20.20
C ARG A 69 11.00 -10.02 -20.44
N GLU A 70 12.09 -10.10 -21.13
CA GLU A 70 12.86 -11.31 -21.42
C GLU A 70 13.82 -11.70 -20.28
N MET A 71 13.96 -10.88 -19.25
CA MET A 71 14.88 -11.15 -18.16
C MET A 71 14.34 -12.23 -17.21
N GLU A 72 15.25 -12.99 -16.63
CA GLU A 72 14.92 -14.03 -15.66
C GLU A 72 14.08 -13.47 -14.51
N ASP A 73 13.05 -14.20 -14.11
CA ASP A 73 12.09 -13.87 -13.06
C ASP A 73 11.15 -12.69 -13.34
N PHE A 74 11.17 -12.09 -14.55
CA PHE A 74 10.20 -11.03 -14.86
C PHE A 74 8.77 -11.53 -14.69
N ASP A 75 8.43 -12.67 -15.27
CA ASP A 75 7.07 -13.24 -15.17
C ASP A 75 6.72 -13.62 -13.72
N PHE A 76 7.71 -14.10 -12.96
CA PHE A 76 7.51 -14.40 -11.54
C PHE A 76 7.04 -13.18 -10.76
N PHE A 77 7.63 -12.01 -10.98
CA PHE A 77 7.31 -10.80 -10.24
C PHE A 77 6.09 -10.04 -10.78
N PHE A 78 5.83 -10.06 -12.08
CA PHE A 78 4.90 -9.12 -12.70
C PHE A 78 3.71 -9.77 -13.43
N MET A 79 3.82 -11.04 -13.89
CA MET A 79 2.77 -11.71 -14.67
C MET A 79 1.84 -12.53 -13.76
N HIS A 80 1.09 -11.86 -12.89
CA HIS A 80 0.10 -12.47 -12.00
C HIS A 80 -0.96 -11.45 -11.61
N GLU A 81 -2.09 -11.90 -11.07
CA GLU A 81 -3.24 -11.04 -10.73
C GLU A 81 -3.25 -10.54 -9.28
N GLU A 82 -2.33 -11.04 -8.44
CA GLU A 82 -2.30 -10.69 -7.02
C GLU A 82 -1.50 -9.40 -6.76
N PRO A 83 -2.15 -8.25 -6.57
CA PRO A 83 -1.47 -6.98 -6.29
C PRO A 83 -0.70 -6.99 -4.96
N GLU A 84 -1.12 -7.82 -4.01
CA GLU A 84 -0.49 -7.95 -2.69
C GLU A 84 0.98 -8.39 -2.80
N PHE A 85 1.28 -9.26 -3.78
CA PHE A 85 2.65 -9.71 -4.03
C PHE A 85 3.56 -8.55 -4.44
N VAL A 86 3.07 -7.67 -5.31
CA VAL A 86 3.82 -6.51 -5.79
C VAL A 86 3.96 -5.46 -4.70
N LEU A 87 2.88 -5.16 -3.99
CA LEU A 87 2.88 -4.22 -2.87
C LEU A 87 3.89 -4.61 -1.80
N PHE A 88 4.04 -5.91 -1.55
CA PHE A 88 5.05 -6.42 -0.63
C PHE A 88 6.47 -6.04 -1.06
N PHE A 89 6.83 -6.26 -2.33
CA PHE A 89 8.16 -5.89 -2.83
C PHE A 89 8.35 -4.37 -2.93
N GLN A 90 7.30 -3.61 -3.18
CA GLN A 90 7.34 -2.15 -3.08
C GLN A 90 7.68 -1.69 -1.66
N SER A 91 7.09 -2.30 -0.64
CA SER A 91 7.36 -1.98 0.77
C SER A 91 8.80 -2.29 1.15
N ILE A 92 9.30 -3.46 0.77
CA ILE A 92 10.69 -3.89 1.03
C ILE A 92 11.72 -2.91 0.44
N CYS A 93 11.45 -2.27 -0.69
CA CYS A 93 12.39 -1.29 -1.27
C CYS A 93 12.66 -0.10 -0.34
N GLY A 94 11.72 0.26 0.51
CA GLY A 94 11.89 1.34 1.48
C GLY A 94 12.55 0.89 2.77
N GLU A 95 12.30 -0.34 3.16
CA GLU A 95 12.84 -0.92 4.39
C GLU A 95 14.29 -1.40 4.22
N HIS A 96 14.60 -1.95 3.04
CA HIS A 96 15.87 -2.57 2.70
C HIS A 96 16.42 -2.07 1.36
N PRO A 97 16.69 -0.76 1.21
CA PRO A 97 17.23 -0.21 -0.04
C PRO A 97 18.58 -0.86 -0.45
N GLU A 98 19.39 -1.29 0.53
CA GLU A 98 20.66 -1.95 0.31
C GLU A 98 20.52 -3.25 -0.49
N TRP A 99 19.39 -3.96 -0.43
CA TRP A 99 19.16 -5.17 -1.20
C TRP A 99 19.00 -4.92 -2.71
N PHE A 100 18.68 -3.70 -3.08
CA PHE A 100 18.53 -3.28 -4.48
C PHE A 100 19.73 -2.50 -5.00
N GLU A 101 20.47 -1.85 -4.11
CA GLU A 101 21.63 -1.01 -4.47
C GLU A 101 22.90 -1.81 -4.59
N LYS A 102 23.12 -2.79 -3.70
CA LYS A 102 24.34 -3.58 -3.58
C LYS A 102 24.18 -4.97 -4.19
N GLU A 103 25.28 -5.62 -4.46
CA GLU A 103 25.30 -7.04 -4.81
C GLU A 103 25.07 -7.88 -3.55
N LEU A 104 24.06 -8.72 -3.57
CA LEU A 104 23.75 -9.63 -2.48
C LEU A 104 24.63 -10.87 -2.56
N LYS A 105 24.96 -11.43 -1.42
CA LYS A 105 25.73 -12.67 -1.29
C LYS A 105 24.86 -13.76 -0.69
N GLU A 106 25.17 -15.02 -0.98
CA GLU A 106 24.38 -16.16 -0.52
C GLU A 106 24.35 -16.29 1.02
N GLU A 107 25.36 -15.77 1.72
CA GLU A 107 25.40 -15.71 3.18
C GLU A 107 24.25 -14.86 3.76
N GLN A 108 23.70 -13.92 2.99
CA GLN A 108 22.59 -13.05 3.41
C GLN A 108 21.20 -13.73 3.28
N LYS A 109 21.13 -14.95 2.74
CA LYS A 109 19.88 -15.68 2.57
C LYS A 109 19.04 -15.73 3.85
N GLY A 110 19.67 -16.10 4.98
CA GLY A 110 19.00 -16.20 6.27
C GLY A 110 18.45 -14.86 6.77
N GLU A 111 19.22 -13.79 6.61
CA GLU A 111 18.83 -12.42 6.95
C GLU A 111 17.59 -11.99 6.15
N ILE A 112 17.63 -12.21 4.83
CA ILE A 112 16.50 -11.88 3.95
C ILE A 112 15.24 -12.69 4.31
N GLN A 113 15.39 -13.99 4.59
CA GLN A 113 14.28 -14.84 5.02
C GLN A 113 13.66 -14.35 6.32
N LEU A 114 14.48 -13.96 7.29
CA LEU A 114 14.03 -13.42 8.57
C LEU A 114 13.26 -12.12 8.40
N ALA A 115 13.83 -11.14 7.72
CA ALA A 115 13.20 -9.85 7.49
C ALA A 115 11.87 -10.01 6.73
N PHE A 116 11.86 -10.86 5.70
CA PHE A 116 10.67 -11.17 4.93
C PHE A 116 9.56 -11.77 5.79
N LEU A 117 9.87 -12.80 6.56
CA LEU A 117 8.88 -13.51 7.37
C LEU A 117 8.43 -12.71 8.60
N GLN A 118 9.28 -11.82 9.11
CA GLN A 118 8.90 -10.92 10.20
C GLN A 118 7.75 -9.98 9.78
N GLY A 119 7.69 -9.59 8.50
CA GLY A 119 6.58 -8.81 7.97
C GLY A 119 5.22 -9.54 7.98
N PHE A 120 5.23 -10.87 8.08
CA PHE A 120 4.03 -11.70 8.20
C PHE A 120 3.75 -12.20 9.63
N SER A 121 4.66 -11.98 10.58
CA SER A 121 4.54 -12.45 11.96
C SER A 121 4.42 -11.27 12.91
N GLU A 122 3.19 -10.93 13.29
CA GLU A 122 2.93 -9.88 14.26
C GLU A 122 3.07 -10.34 15.72
N GLU A 123 2.93 -11.64 15.98
CA GLU A 123 2.87 -12.20 17.33
C GLU A 123 4.20 -12.77 17.83
N GLU A 124 5.02 -13.30 16.94
CA GLU A 124 6.24 -14.01 17.29
C GLU A 124 7.46 -13.31 16.65
N LYS A 125 8.43 -12.91 17.47
CA LYS A 125 9.72 -12.47 16.96
C LYS A 125 10.47 -13.67 16.39
N ILE A 126 10.68 -13.69 15.08
CA ILE A 126 11.44 -14.73 14.40
C ILE A 126 12.91 -14.40 14.56
N THR A 127 13.65 -15.22 15.33
CA THR A 127 15.06 -14.96 15.65
C THR A 127 16.04 -15.74 14.81
N GLU A 128 15.58 -16.81 14.14
CA GLU A 128 16.39 -17.67 13.29
C GLU A 128 15.64 -18.01 12.00
N PRO A 129 16.33 -18.21 10.87
CA PRO A 129 15.72 -18.61 9.62
C PRO A 129 14.92 -19.91 9.83
N PRO A 130 13.59 -19.89 9.66
CA PRO A 130 12.77 -21.05 9.95
C PRO A 130 12.93 -22.13 8.87
N ASN A 131 12.68 -23.37 9.23
CA ASN A 131 12.55 -24.44 8.25
C ASN A 131 11.29 -24.28 7.39
N LEU A 132 11.17 -25.07 6.33
CA LEU A 132 10.05 -24.97 5.37
C LEU A 132 8.67 -25.11 6.05
N GLU A 133 8.53 -26.03 7.01
CA GLU A 133 7.27 -26.25 7.73
C GLU A 133 6.84 -24.99 8.50
N LYS A 134 7.79 -24.36 9.21
CA LYS A 134 7.53 -23.10 9.95
C LYS A 134 7.23 -21.94 9.00
N MET A 135 7.91 -21.86 7.85
CA MET A 135 7.60 -20.88 6.80
C MET A 135 6.16 -20.99 6.31
N ILE A 136 5.72 -22.24 5.99
CA ILE A 136 4.34 -22.52 5.57
C ILE A 136 3.36 -22.06 6.64
N ARG A 137 3.56 -22.45 7.89
CA ARG A 137 2.68 -22.05 9.01
C ARG A 137 2.58 -20.54 9.20
N ILE A 138 3.70 -19.80 9.05
CA ILE A 138 3.70 -18.35 9.15
C ILE A 138 2.85 -17.75 8.03
N LEU A 139 3.06 -18.18 6.79
CA LEU A 139 2.30 -17.70 5.64
C LEU A 139 0.81 -18.04 5.73
N GLU A 140 0.46 -19.25 6.17
CA GLU A 140 -0.93 -19.67 6.39
C GLU A 140 -1.61 -18.84 7.48
N ARG A 141 -0.95 -18.60 8.61
CA ARG A 141 -1.46 -17.72 9.68
C ARG A 141 -1.66 -16.30 9.21
N ALA A 142 -0.77 -15.78 8.36
CA ALA A 142 -0.93 -14.49 7.71
C ALA A 142 -1.99 -14.49 6.59
N GLY A 143 -2.69 -15.62 6.36
CA GLY A 143 -3.76 -15.76 5.37
C GLY A 143 -3.29 -15.96 3.94
N TYR A 144 -2.00 -16.16 3.74
CA TYR A 144 -1.42 -16.44 2.43
C TYR A 144 -1.38 -17.95 2.17
N SER A 145 -2.52 -18.49 1.76
CA SER A 145 -2.64 -19.88 1.30
C SER A 145 -2.81 -19.94 -0.23
N GLY A 146 -2.67 -21.10 -0.82
CA GLY A 146 -2.85 -21.31 -2.25
C GLY A 146 -1.75 -20.66 -3.09
N GLY A 147 -2.11 -20.04 -4.22
CA GLY A 147 -1.16 -19.56 -5.22
C GLY A 147 -0.18 -18.51 -4.71
N LEU A 148 -0.67 -17.55 -3.93
CA LEU A 148 0.15 -16.47 -3.37
C LEU A 148 1.12 -17.00 -2.31
N GLY A 149 0.65 -17.85 -1.39
CA GLY A 149 1.52 -18.51 -0.40
C GLY A 149 2.62 -19.33 -1.05
N TRP A 150 2.28 -20.05 -2.14
CA TRP A 150 3.26 -20.79 -2.93
C TRP A 150 4.31 -19.89 -3.58
N LYS A 151 3.93 -18.73 -4.13
CA LYS A 151 4.87 -17.75 -4.67
C LYS A 151 5.83 -17.21 -3.61
N PHE A 152 5.33 -16.90 -2.42
CA PHE A 152 6.19 -16.49 -1.31
C PHE A 152 7.17 -17.59 -0.90
N LEU A 153 6.73 -18.84 -0.88
CA LEU A 153 7.63 -19.96 -0.60
C LEU A 153 8.72 -20.13 -1.65
N LEU A 154 8.37 -20.01 -2.94
CA LEU A 154 9.35 -20.03 -4.03
C LEU A 154 10.37 -18.89 -3.93
N PHE A 155 9.92 -17.70 -3.54
CA PHE A 155 10.84 -16.61 -3.24
C PHE A 155 11.79 -16.96 -2.07
N LEU A 156 11.24 -17.47 -0.97
CA LEU A 156 12.00 -17.80 0.23
C LEU A 156 13.01 -18.94 0.03
N GLN A 157 12.85 -19.80 -0.98
CA GLN A 157 13.83 -20.83 -1.30
C GLN A 157 15.13 -20.25 -1.88
N GLU A 158 15.03 -19.23 -2.74
CA GLU A 158 16.18 -18.60 -3.42
C GLU A 158 16.10 -17.07 -3.35
N PRO A 159 15.96 -16.47 -2.14
CA PRO A 159 15.66 -15.04 -2.02
C PRO A 159 16.78 -14.14 -2.55
N VAL A 160 18.03 -14.52 -2.39
CA VAL A 160 19.20 -13.79 -2.92
C VAL A 160 19.11 -13.70 -4.44
N LYS A 161 18.98 -14.84 -5.12
CA LYS A 161 18.88 -14.91 -6.57
C LYS A 161 17.68 -14.10 -7.08
N LYS A 162 16.51 -14.27 -6.46
CA LYS A 162 15.27 -13.57 -6.82
C LYS A 162 15.41 -12.07 -6.68
N LEU A 163 15.96 -11.57 -5.56
CA LEU A 163 16.19 -10.13 -5.36
C LEU A 163 17.25 -9.57 -6.31
N GLN A 164 18.31 -10.32 -6.63
CA GLN A 164 19.28 -9.89 -7.63
C GLN A 164 18.65 -9.76 -9.02
N ASN A 165 17.82 -10.73 -9.42
CA ASN A 165 17.10 -10.68 -10.68
C ASN A 165 16.12 -9.50 -10.72
N LEU A 166 15.34 -9.31 -9.65
CA LEU A 166 14.47 -8.13 -9.52
C LEU A 166 15.28 -6.83 -9.61
N SER A 167 16.37 -6.70 -8.85
CA SER A 167 17.24 -5.51 -8.89
C SER A 167 17.76 -5.22 -10.31
N ARG A 168 18.16 -6.25 -11.08
CA ARG A 168 18.59 -6.09 -12.48
C ARG A 168 17.46 -5.58 -13.37
N ILE A 169 16.24 -6.15 -13.23
CA ILE A 169 15.06 -5.71 -13.96
C ILE A 169 14.76 -4.24 -13.64
N LEU A 170 14.78 -3.86 -12.36
CA LEU A 170 14.50 -2.49 -11.94
C LEU A 170 15.55 -1.50 -12.46
N LYS A 171 16.83 -1.83 -12.34
CA LYS A 171 17.94 -0.99 -12.82
C LYS A 171 17.93 -0.83 -14.35
N ALA A 172 17.56 -1.85 -15.10
CA ALA A 172 17.37 -1.76 -16.56
C ALA A 172 16.26 -0.76 -16.94
N ASN A 173 15.30 -0.50 -16.05
CA ASN A 173 14.19 0.41 -16.28
C ASN A 173 14.39 1.83 -15.71
N PHE A 174 15.53 2.14 -15.11
CA PHE A 174 15.85 3.52 -14.68
C PHE A 174 15.75 4.53 -15.83
N PRO A 175 16.28 4.28 -17.03
CA PRO A 175 16.10 5.22 -18.16
C PRO A 175 14.63 5.44 -18.53
N ALA A 176 13.79 4.40 -18.49
CA ALA A 176 12.36 4.53 -18.75
C ALA A 176 11.66 5.35 -17.67
N PHE A 177 12.03 5.17 -16.41
CA PHE A 177 11.54 5.97 -15.28
C PHE A 177 11.93 7.44 -15.42
N GLU A 178 13.17 7.76 -15.79
CA GLU A 178 13.59 9.15 -16.04
C GLU A 178 12.74 9.78 -17.16
N LYS A 179 12.50 9.05 -18.28
CA LYS A 179 11.62 9.52 -19.35
C LYS A 179 10.17 9.72 -18.89
N ALA A 180 9.68 8.89 -18.01
CA ALA A 180 8.35 9.05 -17.40
C ALA A 180 8.27 10.33 -16.56
N LYS A 181 9.28 10.61 -15.73
CA LYS A 181 9.37 11.86 -14.95
C LYS A 181 9.47 13.09 -15.84
N GLU A 182 10.36 13.09 -16.84
CA GLU A 182 10.49 14.17 -17.83
C GLU A 182 9.14 14.49 -18.50
N ALA A 183 8.36 13.47 -18.81
CA ALA A 183 7.06 13.66 -19.44
C ALA A 183 6.08 14.47 -18.59
N VAL A 184 6.20 14.46 -17.28
CA VAL A 184 5.31 15.16 -16.32
C VAL A 184 6.04 16.17 -15.44
N GLU A 185 7.26 16.58 -15.81
CA GLU A 185 8.20 17.35 -15.00
C GLU A 185 7.55 18.53 -14.27
N LYS A 186 6.91 19.44 -15.02
CA LYS A 186 6.28 20.65 -14.44
C LYS A 186 5.19 20.33 -13.41
N GLN A 187 4.40 19.28 -13.68
CA GLN A 187 3.35 18.84 -12.77
C GLN A 187 3.96 18.16 -11.54
N LEU A 188 4.99 17.35 -11.76
CA LEU A 188 5.70 16.65 -10.70
C LEU A 188 6.39 17.64 -9.74
N GLU A 189 7.10 18.65 -10.24
CA GLU A 189 7.73 19.69 -9.42
C GLU A 189 6.72 20.35 -8.49
N LYS A 190 5.57 20.80 -9.04
CA LYS A 190 4.50 21.40 -8.26
C LYS A 190 3.95 20.46 -7.18
N LEU A 191 3.68 19.21 -7.54
CA LEU A 191 3.18 18.20 -6.60
C LEU A 191 4.19 17.90 -5.50
N MET A 192 5.49 17.87 -5.83
CA MET A 192 6.57 17.66 -4.86
C MET A 192 6.69 18.83 -3.87
N GLU A 193 6.56 20.06 -4.34
CA GLU A 193 6.52 21.23 -3.47
C GLU A 193 5.32 21.21 -2.51
N GLU A 194 4.14 20.87 -3.03
CA GLU A 194 2.92 20.75 -2.22
C GLU A 194 3.04 19.61 -1.21
N PHE A 195 3.66 18.50 -1.59
CA PHE A 195 3.95 17.38 -0.72
C PHE A 195 4.83 17.81 0.45
N GLN A 196 5.98 18.44 0.18
CA GLN A 196 6.92 18.85 1.22
C GLN A 196 6.31 19.85 2.20
N LYS A 197 5.63 20.89 1.69
CA LYS A 197 4.97 21.91 2.53
C LYS A 197 3.87 21.35 3.42
N GLY A 198 3.34 20.23 3.07
CA GLY A 198 2.15 19.74 3.74
C GLY A 198 2.40 18.55 4.66
N MET A 199 3.56 17.87 4.61
CA MET A 199 3.83 16.71 5.44
C MET A 199 3.84 16.98 6.95
N GLU A 200 4.24 18.17 7.38
CA GLU A 200 4.21 18.56 8.80
C GLU A 200 2.80 18.60 9.41
N LYS A 201 1.77 18.67 8.57
CA LYS A 201 0.34 18.76 8.97
C LYS A 201 -0.46 17.51 8.54
N ASP A 202 0.23 16.46 8.09
CA ASP A 202 -0.45 15.26 7.62
C ASP A 202 -1.02 14.47 8.79
N HIS A 203 -2.32 14.23 8.73
CA HIS A 203 -3.09 13.64 9.84
C HIS A 203 -2.74 12.18 10.10
N LEU A 204 -2.26 11.45 9.08
CA LEU A 204 -1.85 10.05 9.19
C LEU A 204 -0.46 9.95 9.82
N ILE A 205 0.50 10.72 9.30
CA ILE A 205 1.88 10.72 9.81
C ILE A 205 1.93 11.17 11.26
N THR A 206 1.10 12.14 11.64
CA THR A 206 1.06 12.64 13.03
C THR A 206 0.48 11.63 14.03
N LYS A 207 -0.25 10.62 13.58
CA LYS A 207 -0.80 9.53 14.40
C LYS A 207 0.14 8.32 14.52
N ILE A 208 1.20 8.24 13.73
CA ILE A 208 2.16 7.14 13.77
C ILE A 208 3.17 7.41 14.90
N SER A 209 3.27 6.51 15.86
CA SER A 209 4.30 6.59 16.90
C SER A 209 5.67 6.13 16.37
N GLY A 210 6.76 6.82 16.74
CA GLY A 210 8.12 6.53 16.31
C GLY A 210 8.59 7.40 15.15
N ASP A 211 9.78 7.11 14.65
CA ASP A 211 10.37 7.84 13.53
C ASP A 211 9.79 7.36 12.20
N VAL A 212 9.38 8.30 11.36
CA VAL A 212 8.73 8.02 10.08
C VAL A 212 9.53 8.64 8.95
N THR A 213 9.83 7.84 7.92
CA THR A 213 10.33 8.34 6.64
C THR A 213 9.20 8.34 5.62
N ALA A 214 8.80 9.53 5.18
CA ALA A 214 7.73 9.72 4.20
C ALA A 214 8.32 9.92 2.79
N PHE A 215 7.95 9.05 1.86
CA PHE A 215 8.30 9.14 0.44
C PHE A 215 7.10 9.59 -0.38
N PRO A 216 7.27 10.55 -1.30
CA PRO A 216 6.26 10.83 -2.31
C PRO A 216 6.13 9.66 -3.28
N ALA A 217 4.90 9.37 -3.73
CA ALA A 217 4.64 8.33 -4.72
C ALA A 217 3.71 8.84 -5.82
N LEU A 218 4.05 8.56 -7.08
CA LEU A 218 3.23 8.91 -8.23
C LEU A 218 2.54 7.69 -8.83
N VAL A 219 3.16 6.51 -8.75
CA VAL A 219 2.58 5.24 -9.23
C VAL A 219 1.33 4.82 -8.46
N CYS A 220 1.21 5.21 -7.20
CA CYS A 220 -0.01 5.03 -6.40
C CYS A 220 -0.59 6.39 -5.97
N PRO A 221 -1.12 7.20 -6.91
CA PRO A 221 -1.35 8.64 -6.73
C PRO A 221 -2.31 9.00 -5.61
N GLY A 222 -3.24 8.12 -5.27
CA GLY A 222 -4.29 8.33 -4.27
C GLY A 222 -4.24 7.36 -3.09
N ALA A 223 -3.14 6.63 -2.93
CA ALA A 223 -2.97 5.64 -1.87
C ALA A 223 -1.86 6.02 -0.90
N GLU A 224 -1.89 5.43 0.26
CA GLU A 224 -0.85 5.46 1.29
C GLU A 224 -0.44 4.03 1.56
N VAL A 225 0.85 3.75 1.41
CA VAL A 225 1.45 2.44 1.69
C VAL A 225 2.38 2.62 2.87
N ILE A 226 2.02 2.04 4.00
CA ILE A 226 2.79 2.16 5.24
C ILE A 226 3.37 0.80 5.57
N SER A 227 4.67 0.75 5.70
CA SER A 227 5.41 -0.40 6.15
C SER A 227 6.17 -0.06 7.43
N SER A 228 6.20 -0.98 8.36
CA SER A 228 6.77 -0.76 9.68
C SER A 228 7.54 -1.97 10.14
N ASN A 229 8.75 -1.74 10.58
CA ASN A 229 9.53 -2.67 11.37
C ASN A 229 9.70 -2.12 12.81
N PRO A 230 10.29 -2.88 13.76
CA PRO A 230 10.48 -2.42 15.13
C PRO A 230 11.28 -1.11 15.27
N GLU A 231 12.13 -0.79 14.30
CA GLU A 231 13.08 0.33 14.38
C GLU A 231 12.55 1.59 13.66
N SER A 232 11.78 1.42 12.57
CA SER A 232 11.37 2.54 11.73
C SER A 232 10.03 2.28 11.03
N THR A 233 9.44 3.37 10.54
CA THR A 233 8.25 3.31 9.67
C THR A 233 8.57 4.02 8.36
N THR A 234 8.29 3.35 7.26
CA THR A 234 8.34 3.93 5.92
C THR A 234 6.91 4.13 5.42
N ALA A 235 6.60 5.33 4.95
CA ALA A 235 5.31 5.67 4.39
C ALA A 235 5.47 6.19 2.95
N TYR A 236 4.91 5.49 1.98
CA TYR A 236 4.77 5.98 0.61
C TYR A 236 3.41 6.64 0.47
N ILE A 237 3.40 7.93 0.18
CA ILE A 237 2.20 8.75 0.15
C ILE A 237 1.99 9.26 -1.26
N GLY A 238 0.86 8.89 -1.85
CA GLY A 238 0.48 9.33 -3.17
C GLY A 238 0.37 10.84 -3.29
N LEU A 239 0.97 11.42 -4.32
CA LEU A 239 1.05 12.87 -4.50
C LEU A 239 -0.31 13.58 -4.63
N PHE A 240 -1.39 12.83 -4.87
CA PHE A 240 -2.76 13.34 -4.94
C PHE A 240 -3.63 12.97 -3.72
N VAL A 241 -3.08 12.31 -2.71
CA VAL A 241 -3.82 11.90 -1.51
C VAL A 241 -4.56 13.08 -0.87
N ARG A 242 -3.91 14.23 -0.73
CA ARG A 242 -4.54 15.44 -0.17
C ARG A 242 -5.68 15.98 -0.99
N ASP A 243 -5.57 15.92 -2.30
CA ASP A 243 -6.66 16.32 -3.19
C ASP A 243 -7.86 15.42 -3.02
N ILE A 244 -7.62 14.14 -2.85
CA ILE A 244 -8.65 13.15 -2.54
C ILE A 244 -9.30 13.46 -1.19
N TYR A 245 -8.51 13.73 -0.13
CA TYR A 245 -9.07 14.13 1.17
C TYR A 245 -9.88 15.42 1.09
N LYS A 246 -9.40 16.45 0.38
CA LYS A 246 -10.17 17.67 0.15
C LYS A 246 -11.49 17.43 -0.61
N MET A 247 -11.49 16.50 -1.57
CA MET A 247 -12.70 16.09 -2.27
C MET A 247 -13.66 15.35 -1.32
N LEU A 248 -13.13 14.48 -0.45
CA LEU A 248 -13.88 13.79 0.59
C LEU A 248 -14.53 14.78 1.57
N GLU A 249 -13.79 15.76 2.06
CA GLU A 249 -14.32 16.81 2.94
C GLU A 249 -15.43 17.61 2.28
N LYS A 250 -15.28 18.00 1.00
CA LYS A 250 -16.31 18.67 0.23
C LYS A 250 -17.53 17.80 -0.03
N SER A 251 -17.33 16.49 -0.18
CA SER A 251 -18.42 15.56 -0.44
C SER A 251 -19.15 15.16 0.85
N ARG A 252 -18.55 15.34 2.02
CA ARG A 252 -19.16 15.08 3.34
C ARG A 252 -20.49 15.80 3.53
N ASN A 253 -20.66 16.98 2.94
CA ASN A 253 -21.90 17.75 2.95
C ASN A 253 -22.90 17.32 1.83
N ASN A 254 -22.69 16.20 1.16
CA ASN A 254 -23.50 15.78 0.03
C ASN A 254 -24.09 14.38 0.28
N ARG A 255 -25.40 14.23 0.02
CA ARG A 255 -26.17 12.97 0.08
C ARG A 255 -25.47 11.76 -0.56
N LYS A 256 -24.63 11.99 -1.58
CA LYS A 256 -23.80 10.95 -2.25
C LYS A 256 -22.75 10.31 -1.37
N TYR A 257 -22.32 10.96 -0.29
CA TYR A 257 -21.35 10.42 0.64
C TYR A 257 -21.97 9.47 1.67
N LEU A 258 -23.23 9.63 1.98
CA LEU A 258 -23.94 8.78 2.92
C LEU A 258 -24.16 7.36 2.39
N LEU A 259 -24.38 7.21 1.06
CA LEU A 259 -24.62 5.91 0.44
C LEU A 259 -23.47 4.91 0.57
N PRO A 260 -22.19 5.27 0.36
CA PRO A 260 -21.08 4.35 0.59
C PRO A 260 -20.93 3.93 2.06
N VAL A 261 -21.17 4.84 2.99
CA VAL A 261 -21.15 4.54 4.43
C VAL A 261 -22.28 3.56 4.78
N LEU A 262 -23.49 3.80 4.29
CA LEU A 262 -24.63 2.89 4.49
C LEU A 262 -24.40 1.52 3.86
N LYS A 263 -23.77 1.46 2.67
CA LYS A 263 -23.36 0.20 2.05
C LYS A 263 -22.30 -0.54 2.88
N ALA A 264 -21.32 0.16 3.43
CA ALA A 264 -20.33 -0.46 4.30
C ALA A 264 -20.98 -1.02 5.58
N LEU A 265 -21.94 -0.31 6.15
CA LEU A 265 -22.68 -0.74 7.34
C LEU A 265 -23.69 -1.87 7.06
N SER A 266 -24.19 -2.01 5.85
CA SER A 266 -25.12 -3.09 5.43
C SER A 266 -24.41 -4.42 5.17
N ASP A 267 -23.09 -4.44 5.05
CA ASP A 267 -22.29 -5.64 4.91
C ASP A 267 -22.05 -6.28 6.27
N SER A 268 -22.46 -7.55 6.44
CA SER A 268 -22.41 -8.24 7.73
C SER A 268 -21.00 -8.30 8.32
N SER A 269 -19.99 -8.65 7.51
CA SER A 269 -18.61 -8.78 7.98
C SER A 269 -18.03 -7.43 8.43
N LYS A 270 -18.28 -6.36 7.66
CA LYS A 270 -17.84 -5.00 8.05
C LYS A 270 -18.54 -4.52 9.30
N PHE A 271 -19.83 -4.84 9.45
CA PHE A 271 -20.59 -4.48 10.64
C PHE A 271 -20.09 -5.23 11.87
N GLU A 272 -19.79 -6.53 11.78
CA GLU A 272 -19.16 -7.32 12.84
C GLU A 272 -17.79 -6.78 13.24
N ILE A 273 -16.96 -6.37 12.26
CA ILE A 273 -15.68 -5.70 12.53
C ILE A 273 -15.91 -4.41 13.35
N LEU A 274 -16.84 -3.56 12.98
CA LEU A 274 -17.14 -2.34 13.72
C LEU A 274 -17.65 -2.63 15.14
N GLN A 275 -18.46 -3.69 15.32
CA GLN A 275 -18.90 -4.15 16.64
C GLN A 275 -17.72 -4.62 17.50
N SER A 276 -16.80 -5.37 16.92
CA SER A 276 -15.57 -5.82 17.57
C SER A 276 -14.70 -4.63 18.00
N LEU A 277 -14.48 -3.67 17.11
CA LEU A 277 -13.70 -2.45 17.38
C LEU A 277 -14.36 -1.49 18.37
N ARG A 278 -15.69 -1.58 18.57
CA ARG A 278 -16.40 -0.83 19.61
C ARG A 278 -15.94 -1.21 21.02
N ILE A 279 -15.52 -2.47 21.19
CA ILE A 279 -15.09 -3.02 22.49
C ILE A 279 -13.67 -2.58 22.82
N SER A 280 -12.76 -2.75 21.88
CA SER A 280 -11.34 -2.38 22.04
C SER A 280 -10.66 -2.16 20.68
N PRO A 281 -9.57 -1.37 20.62
CA PRO A 281 -8.69 -1.33 19.47
C PRO A 281 -8.14 -2.73 19.17
N LYS A 282 -8.07 -3.09 17.87
CA LYS A 282 -7.56 -4.39 17.43
C LYS A 282 -6.71 -4.23 16.16
N TYR A 283 -5.72 -5.10 15.99
CA TYR A 283 -4.98 -5.22 14.75
C TYR A 283 -5.56 -6.34 13.86
N ASN A 284 -5.10 -6.39 12.61
CA ASN A 284 -5.70 -7.23 11.56
C ASN A 284 -5.86 -8.70 11.95
N LEU A 285 -4.85 -9.30 12.58
CA LEU A 285 -4.91 -10.73 12.94
C LEU A 285 -5.91 -11.00 14.06
N GLU A 286 -6.01 -10.13 15.08
CA GLU A 286 -7.03 -10.27 16.15
C GLU A 286 -8.45 -10.24 15.58
N ILE A 287 -8.71 -9.35 14.61
CA ILE A 287 -10.01 -9.26 13.92
C ILE A 287 -10.23 -10.54 13.10
N ALA A 288 -9.21 -11.01 12.39
CA ALA A 288 -9.28 -12.21 11.56
C ALA A 288 -9.62 -13.46 12.40
N GLU A 289 -8.94 -13.64 13.53
CA GLU A 289 -9.16 -14.76 14.45
C GLU A 289 -10.54 -14.71 15.10
N GLU A 290 -10.93 -13.54 15.64
CA GLU A 290 -12.21 -13.36 16.32
C GLU A 290 -13.40 -13.63 15.40
N LEU A 291 -13.33 -13.12 14.16
CA LEU A 291 -14.44 -13.21 13.19
C LEU A 291 -14.30 -14.40 12.24
N LYS A 292 -13.27 -15.24 12.38
CA LYS A 292 -12.96 -16.38 11.51
C LYS A 292 -12.86 -15.99 10.03
N LEU A 293 -12.28 -14.84 9.77
CA LEU A 293 -11.99 -14.32 8.43
C LEU A 293 -10.51 -14.52 8.09
N SER A 294 -10.18 -14.56 6.80
CA SER A 294 -8.77 -14.52 6.40
C SER A 294 -8.20 -13.11 6.61
N PRO A 295 -6.93 -12.94 7.03
CA PRO A 295 -6.30 -11.63 7.16
C PRO A 295 -6.36 -10.78 5.88
N PRO A 296 -6.20 -11.32 4.66
CA PRO A 296 -6.45 -10.55 3.44
C PRO A 296 -7.89 -10.03 3.31
N THR A 297 -8.88 -10.84 3.71
CA THR A 297 -10.28 -10.43 3.74
C THR A 297 -10.51 -9.29 4.73
N VAL A 298 -9.92 -9.40 5.93
CA VAL A 298 -9.95 -8.32 6.93
C VAL A 298 -9.27 -7.06 6.39
N SER A 299 -8.08 -7.18 5.79
CA SER A 299 -7.38 -6.03 5.19
C SER A 299 -8.22 -5.33 4.12
N HIS A 300 -8.93 -6.09 3.27
CA HIS A 300 -9.86 -5.53 2.31
C HIS A 300 -11.02 -4.79 2.99
N HIS A 301 -11.67 -5.40 3.99
CA HIS A 301 -12.74 -4.74 4.75
C HIS A 301 -12.26 -3.50 5.47
N MET A 302 -11.06 -3.55 6.10
CA MET A 302 -10.46 -2.41 6.79
C MET A 302 -10.15 -1.26 5.83
N SER A 303 -9.66 -1.55 4.62
CA SER A 303 -9.44 -0.53 3.58
C SER A 303 -10.75 0.20 3.22
N VAL A 304 -11.86 -0.52 3.11
CA VAL A 304 -13.18 0.08 2.86
C VAL A 304 -13.66 0.91 4.05
N LEU A 305 -13.53 0.40 5.28
CA LEU A 305 -13.93 1.09 6.50
C LEU A 305 -13.12 2.37 6.74
N LEU A 306 -11.79 2.30 6.54
CA LEU A 306 -10.88 3.46 6.57
C LEU A 306 -11.27 4.49 5.50
N GLY A 307 -11.48 4.03 4.27
CA GLY A 307 -11.87 4.90 3.16
C GLY A 307 -13.19 5.66 3.39
N ASN A 308 -14.08 5.13 4.22
CA ASN A 308 -15.32 5.76 4.64
C ASN A 308 -15.22 6.52 5.98
N GLY A 309 -14.03 6.52 6.60
CA GLY A 309 -13.77 7.19 7.87
C GLY A 309 -14.43 6.53 9.08
N LEU A 310 -14.96 5.30 8.93
CA LEU A 310 -15.63 4.57 10.00
C LEU A 310 -14.68 4.01 11.05
N VAL A 311 -13.39 3.89 10.69
CA VAL A 311 -12.31 3.49 11.58
C VAL A 311 -11.13 4.42 11.44
N ASP A 312 -10.38 4.58 12.52
CA ASP A 312 -9.11 5.29 12.58
C ASP A 312 -7.99 4.26 12.81
N VAL A 313 -6.75 4.65 12.50
CA VAL A 313 -5.56 3.82 12.74
C VAL A 313 -4.67 4.46 13.79
N GLU A 314 -4.12 3.62 14.65
CA GLU A 314 -3.13 4.01 15.64
C GLU A 314 -2.02 2.96 15.67
N LYS A 315 -0.76 3.40 15.62
CA LYS A 315 0.37 2.49 15.78
C LYS A 315 0.76 2.40 17.24
N ARG A 316 0.82 1.18 17.78
CA ARG A 316 1.31 0.87 19.12
C ARG A 316 2.30 -0.29 19.02
N GLU A 317 3.47 -0.16 19.60
CA GLU A 317 4.48 -1.22 19.74
C GLU A 317 4.80 -1.95 18.41
N GLY A 318 4.91 -1.20 17.32
CA GLY A 318 5.21 -1.76 15.99
C GLY A 318 4.01 -2.33 15.24
N LYS A 319 2.82 -2.38 15.85
CA LYS A 319 1.58 -2.87 15.24
C LYS A 319 0.63 -1.73 14.87
N VAL A 320 -0.16 -1.94 13.82
CA VAL A 320 -1.22 -1.02 13.40
C VAL A 320 -2.54 -1.47 14.00
N TYR A 321 -3.03 -0.72 14.98
CA TYR A 321 -4.33 -0.93 15.61
C TYR A 321 -5.40 -0.09 14.92
N TYR A 322 -6.57 -0.67 14.76
CA TYR A 322 -7.76 0.00 14.27
C TYR A 322 -8.67 0.34 15.45
N THR A 323 -9.28 1.51 15.37
CA THR A 323 -10.24 2.00 16.35
C THR A 323 -11.51 2.46 15.66
N LEU A 324 -12.65 2.30 16.32
CA LEU A 324 -13.92 2.80 15.80
C LEU A 324 -13.97 4.33 15.85
N SER A 325 -14.23 4.97 14.71
CA SER A 325 -14.45 6.42 14.64
C SER A 325 -15.85 6.80 15.12
N LYS A 326 -15.97 7.11 16.41
CA LYS A 326 -17.25 7.52 17.02
C LYS A 326 -17.72 8.88 16.49
N GLU A 327 -16.79 9.74 16.12
CA GLU A 327 -17.09 11.05 15.55
C GLU A 327 -17.81 10.88 14.20
N ARG A 328 -17.26 10.03 13.32
CA ARG A 328 -17.85 9.76 12.02
C ARG A 328 -19.25 9.15 12.10
N LEU A 329 -19.47 8.25 13.06
CA LEU A 329 -20.81 7.68 13.28
C LEU A 329 -21.82 8.74 13.72
N ARG A 330 -21.42 9.70 14.57
CA ARG A 330 -22.29 10.82 14.97
C ARG A 330 -22.60 11.71 13.77
N GLU A 331 -21.58 12.12 13.00
CA GLU A 331 -21.78 12.91 11.77
C GLU A 331 -22.77 12.22 10.82
N MET A 332 -22.66 10.89 10.66
CA MET A 332 -23.59 10.13 9.82
C MET A 332 -25.04 10.21 10.32
N VAL A 333 -25.24 10.10 11.63
CA VAL A 333 -26.59 10.25 12.22
C VAL A 333 -27.11 11.65 11.97
N ASP A 334 -26.30 12.68 12.21
CA ASP A 334 -26.67 14.08 11.97
C ASP A 334 -27.00 14.36 10.48
N GLU A 335 -26.28 13.67 9.55
CA GLU A 335 -26.54 13.74 8.12
C GLU A 335 -27.87 13.06 7.74
N LEU A 336 -28.17 11.92 8.38
CA LEU A 336 -29.43 11.19 8.16
C LEU A 336 -30.63 12.00 8.67
N GLU A 337 -30.52 12.70 9.78
CA GLU A 337 -31.58 13.55 10.33
C GLU A 337 -31.90 14.76 9.45
N LYS A 338 -30.94 15.18 8.60
CA LYS A 338 -31.11 16.31 7.66
C LYS A 338 -31.66 15.87 6.28
N THR A 339 -31.87 14.56 6.06
CA THR A 339 -32.41 14.03 4.80
C THR A 339 -33.92 13.95 4.79
#